data_5d81102d400c53df403440126d655d55
#
_entry.id   5d81102d400c53df403440126d655d55
#
_cell.length_a   1.000
_cell.length_b   1.000
_cell.length_c   1.000
_cell.angle_alpha   90.00
_cell.angle_beta   90.00
_cell.angle_gamma   90.00
#
_symmetry.space_group_name_H-M   'P 1'
#
loop_
_entity.id
_entity.type
_entity.pdbx_description
1 polymer ?
#
loop_
_entity_poly.entity_id
_entity_poly.type
_entity_poly.pdbx_seq_one_letter_code
_entity_poly.pdbx_strand_id
1 'polypeptide(L)'
;MTLIWTRLLNTLVLSTFLLSCDMVRRANERAKEVNSYEVAALNLSKKNRSLKVKMSKVQFEVQELKSKNKFLNIEITKLKKELRKKEKQLQSGHFGSVASKKDYVRFEIFKWAPSQLLKVAEEEFRKKNFEKSAQFFDSFIKNYSNHERVDDQLYFYAGVSSYESGRDHERTKRHFGRLIRKYPTSRYYRGAKLWKALTELKQGMRKEFFQVVEEFRKKYRNTPEWKILSAHYEKIRRKYKN
;
A
#
# COMPACT_ATOMS: atom_id res chain seq x y z
N MET A 1 43.95 -40.79 76.73
CA MET A 1 43.08 -39.59 76.56
C MET A 1 43.44 -38.71 75.34
N THR A 2 44.66 -38.66 74.92
CA THR A 2 45.12 -37.79 73.81
C THR A 2 44.54 -38.15 72.45
N LEU A 3 44.32 -39.43 72.14
CA LEU A 3 43.79 -39.89 70.81
C LEU A 3 42.35 -39.55 70.60
N ILE A 4 41.49 -39.40 71.56
CA ILE A 4 40.09 -39.07 71.48
C ILE A 4 39.95 -37.55 71.17
N TRP A 5 40.76 -36.74 71.79
CA TRP A 5 40.79 -35.30 71.60
C TRP A 5 41.27 -34.90 70.19
N THR A 6 42.26 -35.59 69.63
CA THR A 6 42.72 -35.34 68.25
C THR A 6 41.69 -35.74 67.21
N ARG A 7 40.91 -36.81 67.40
CA ARG A 7 39.83 -37.19 66.54
C ARG A 7 38.68 -36.21 66.61
N LEU A 8 38.30 -35.72 67.77
CA LEU A 8 37.28 -34.70 67.96
C LEU A 8 37.68 -33.35 67.31
N LEU A 9 38.95 -32.95 67.46
CA LEU A 9 39.45 -31.73 66.80
C LEU A 9 39.45 -31.83 65.29
N ASN A 10 39.88 -32.98 64.75
CA ASN A 10 39.85 -33.20 63.28
C ASN A 10 38.44 -33.23 62.73
N THR A 11 37.44 -33.81 63.38
CA THR A 11 36.05 -33.79 62.98
C THR A 11 35.45 -32.40 63.03
N LEU A 12 35.82 -31.59 64.05
CA LEU A 12 35.37 -30.18 64.12
C LEU A 12 35.95 -29.32 63.03
N VAL A 13 37.26 -29.48 62.71
CA VAL A 13 37.92 -28.76 61.61
C VAL A 13 37.36 -29.17 60.30
N LEU A 14 37.08 -30.47 60.07
CA LEU A 14 36.48 -30.96 58.83
C LEU A 14 35.04 -30.41 58.62
N SER A 15 34.23 -30.33 59.67
CA SER A 15 32.86 -29.80 59.65
C SER A 15 32.84 -28.28 59.36
N THR A 16 33.77 -27.51 59.92
CA THR A 16 33.89 -26.08 59.62
C THR A 16 34.35 -25.81 58.17
N PHE A 17 35.22 -26.69 57.67
CA PHE A 17 35.66 -26.59 56.25
C PHE A 17 34.53 -26.90 55.29
N LEU A 18 33.68 -27.91 55.53
CA LEU A 18 32.52 -28.25 54.70
C LEU A 18 31.45 -27.14 54.72
N LEU A 19 31.21 -26.58 55.92
CA LEU A 19 30.28 -25.46 56.09
C LEU A 19 30.76 -24.18 55.31
N SER A 20 32.09 -23.92 55.34
CA SER A 20 32.68 -22.78 54.61
C SER A 20 32.56 -22.95 53.05
N CYS A 21 32.79 -24.17 52.57
CA CYS A 21 32.64 -24.47 51.12
C CYS A 21 31.20 -24.32 50.64
N ASP A 22 30.22 -24.73 51.41
CA ASP A 22 28.81 -24.61 51.09
C ASP A 22 28.34 -23.14 51.11
N MET A 23 28.87 -22.38 52.06
CA MET A 23 28.60 -20.94 52.13
C MET A 23 29.20 -20.16 50.96
N VAL A 24 30.42 -20.48 50.52
CA VAL A 24 31.06 -19.90 49.36
C VAL A 24 30.30 -20.28 48.06
N ARG A 25 29.85 -21.52 47.93
CA ARG A 25 29.05 -21.98 46.81
C ARG A 25 27.75 -21.18 46.70
N ARG A 26 26.98 -21.05 47.79
CA ARG A 26 25.74 -20.26 47.86
C ARG A 26 25.98 -18.77 47.55
N ALA A 27 27.08 -18.20 48.02
CA ALA A 27 27.46 -16.83 47.73
C ALA A 27 27.73 -16.64 46.23
N ASN A 28 28.44 -17.57 45.57
CA ASN A 28 28.71 -17.56 44.16
C ASN A 28 27.44 -17.74 43.29
N GLU A 29 26.51 -18.60 43.72
CA GLU A 29 25.22 -18.78 43.03
C GLU A 29 24.40 -17.47 43.09
N ARG A 30 24.30 -16.85 44.28
CA ARG A 30 23.64 -15.53 44.41
C ARG A 30 24.31 -14.44 43.59
N ALA A 31 25.64 -14.41 43.55
CA ALA A 31 26.37 -13.46 42.73
C ALA A 31 26.07 -13.64 41.21
N LYS A 32 25.96 -14.88 40.76
CA LYS A 32 25.55 -15.18 39.36
C LYS A 32 24.10 -14.72 39.08
N GLU A 33 23.18 -14.96 40.01
CA GLU A 33 21.79 -14.49 39.86
C GLU A 33 21.72 -12.97 39.81
N VAL A 34 22.40 -12.25 40.72
CA VAL A 34 22.46 -10.79 40.72
C VAL A 34 23.01 -10.26 39.40
N ASN A 35 24.12 -10.83 38.92
CA ASN A 35 24.69 -10.44 37.62
C ASN A 35 23.73 -10.68 36.46
N SER A 36 22.97 -11.78 36.50
CA SER A 36 21.95 -12.04 35.46
C SER A 36 20.82 -10.99 35.45
N TYR A 37 20.37 -10.57 36.65
CA TYR A 37 19.37 -9.49 36.78
C TYR A 37 19.91 -8.13 36.35
N GLU A 38 21.17 -7.82 36.63
CA GLU A 38 21.83 -6.59 36.18
C GLU A 38 21.91 -6.54 34.64
N VAL A 39 22.34 -7.63 34.01
CA VAL A 39 22.40 -7.74 32.55
C VAL A 39 21.00 -7.60 31.94
N ALA A 40 19.98 -8.23 32.51
CA ALA A 40 18.60 -8.11 32.07
C ALA A 40 18.08 -6.67 32.22
N ALA A 41 18.36 -6.00 33.33
CA ALA A 41 17.99 -4.61 33.57
C ALA A 41 18.67 -3.65 32.61
N LEU A 42 19.95 -3.85 32.30
CA LEU A 42 20.68 -3.07 31.28
C LEU A 42 20.09 -3.26 29.89
N ASN A 43 19.75 -4.48 29.50
CA ASN A 43 19.14 -4.78 28.21
C ASN A 43 17.74 -4.16 28.11
N LEU A 44 16.95 -4.23 29.19
CA LEU A 44 15.63 -3.59 29.23
C LEU A 44 15.75 -2.06 29.17
N SER A 45 16.70 -1.46 29.84
CA SER A 45 17.00 -0.03 29.79
C SER A 45 17.39 0.41 28.39
N LYS A 46 18.27 -0.34 27.70
CA LYS A 46 18.64 -0.09 26.29
C LYS A 46 17.42 -0.17 25.38
N LYS A 47 16.58 -1.19 25.56
CA LYS A 47 15.35 -1.38 24.78
C LYS A 47 14.36 -0.24 25.02
N ASN A 48 14.16 0.17 26.26
CA ASN A 48 13.30 1.30 26.62
C ASN A 48 13.80 2.61 26.00
N ARG A 49 15.11 2.87 26.01
CA ARG A 49 15.69 4.05 25.37
C ARG A 49 15.47 4.03 23.85
N SER A 50 15.67 2.89 23.21
CA SER A 50 15.40 2.72 21.77
C SER A 50 13.93 2.94 21.44
N LEU A 51 13.01 2.38 22.24
CA LEU A 51 11.57 2.59 22.07
C LEU A 51 11.17 4.05 22.26
N LYS A 52 11.75 4.75 23.23
CA LYS A 52 11.50 6.17 23.47
C LYS A 52 11.92 7.03 22.28
N VAL A 53 13.06 6.73 21.65
CA VAL A 53 13.52 7.40 20.43
C VAL A 53 12.56 7.13 19.26
N LYS A 54 12.14 5.87 19.07
CA LYS A 54 11.17 5.53 18.02
C LYS A 54 9.83 6.24 18.24
N MET A 55 9.35 6.30 19.46
CA MET A 55 8.11 6.99 19.81
C MET A 55 8.19 8.49 19.51
N SER A 56 9.30 9.15 19.88
CA SER A 56 9.52 10.56 19.55
C SER A 56 9.51 10.81 18.04
N LYS A 57 10.12 9.91 17.25
CA LYS A 57 10.11 10.00 15.78
C LYS A 57 8.70 9.89 15.21
N VAL A 58 7.95 8.88 15.66
CA VAL A 58 6.55 8.70 15.23
C VAL A 58 5.68 9.89 15.64
N GLN A 59 5.87 10.43 16.84
CA GLN A 59 5.16 11.63 17.28
C GLN A 59 5.43 12.83 16.36
N PHE A 60 6.69 13.01 15.95
CA PHE A 60 7.06 14.08 15.00
C PHE A 60 6.40 13.87 13.64
N GLU A 61 6.43 12.65 13.09
CA GLU A 61 5.76 12.33 11.82
C GLU A 61 4.24 12.56 11.88
N VAL A 62 3.61 12.19 13.00
CA VAL A 62 2.17 12.46 13.22
C VAL A 62 1.89 13.95 13.24
N GLN A 63 2.74 14.74 13.85
CA GLN A 63 2.58 16.20 13.92
C GLN A 63 2.77 16.86 12.54
N GLU A 64 3.74 16.38 11.76
CA GLU A 64 3.96 16.81 10.38
C GLU A 64 2.75 16.48 9.48
N LEU A 65 2.24 15.25 9.58
CA LEU A 65 1.06 14.82 8.83
C LEU A 65 -0.20 15.62 9.22
N LYS A 66 -0.38 15.92 10.50
CA LYS A 66 -1.47 16.81 10.96
C LYS A 66 -1.36 18.20 10.36
N SER A 67 -0.16 18.76 10.30
CA SER A 67 0.09 20.07 9.69
C SER A 67 -0.19 20.05 8.20
N LYS A 68 0.27 19.02 7.48
CA LYS A 68 -0.03 18.82 6.05
C LYS A 68 -1.53 18.69 5.79
N ASN A 69 -2.24 17.90 6.59
CA ASN A 69 -3.69 17.76 6.48
C ASN A 69 -4.43 19.07 6.72
N LYS A 70 -3.99 19.88 7.70
CA LYS A 70 -4.55 21.21 7.94
C LYS A 70 -4.34 22.13 6.73
N PHE A 71 -3.15 22.14 6.16
CA PHE A 71 -2.83 22.93 4.96
C PHE A 71 -3.69 22.50 3.77
N LEU A 72 -3.76 21.19 3.49
CA LEU A 72 -4.58 20.65 2.39
C LEU A 72 -6.07 20.98 2.56
N ASN A 73 -6.60 20.95 3.78
CA ASN A 73 -7.99 21.32 4.04
C ASN A 73 -8.25 22.81 3.77
N ILE A 74 -7.30 23.68 4.08
CA ILE A 74 -7.39 25.12 3.75
C ILE A 74 -7.39 25.30 2.23
N GLU A 75 -6.50 24.60 1.52
CA GLU A 75 -6.40 24.65 0.05
C GLU A 75 -7.67 24.16 -0.62
N ILE A 76 -8.22 23.01 -0.16
CA ILE A 76 -9.50 22.49 -0.63
C ILE A 76 -10.63 23.50 -0.43
N THR A 77 -10.65 24.17 0.72
CA THR A 77 -11.68 25.17 1.01
C THR A 77 -11.56 26.40 0.10
N LYS A 78 -10.31 26.85 -0.17
CA LYS A 78 -10.02 27.92 -1.11
C LYS A 78 -10.46 27.55 -2.53
N LEU A 79 -10.07 26.39 -3.02
CA LEU A 79 -10.45 25.90 -4.35
C LEU A 79 -11.96 25.73 -4.51
N LYS A 80 -12.65 25.24 -3.48
CA LYS A 80 -14.11 25.16 -3.49
C LYS A 80 -14.77 26.54 -3.59
N LYS A 81 -14.22 27.55 -2.91
CA LYS A 81 -14.70 28.94 -2.98
C LYS A 81 -14.49 29.55 -4.38
N GLU A 82 -13.33 29.31 -4.97
CA GLU A 82 -13.02 29.72 -6.35
C GLU A 82 -13.94 29.06 -7.37
N LEU A 83 -14.17 27.76 -7.22
CA LEU A 83 -15.10 27.01 -8.06
C LEU A 83 -16.51 27.61 -8.01
N ARG A 84 -17.03 27.85 -6.82
CA ARG A 84 -18.35 28.50 -6.63
C ARG A 84 -18.42 29.90 -7.22
N LYS A 85 -17.34 30.69 -7.16
CA LYS A 85 -17.28 32.00 -7.84
C LYS A 85 -17.37 31.86 -9.35
N LYS A 86 -16.61 30.93 -9.93
CA LYS A 86 -16.64 30.65 -11.38
C LYS A 86 -18.00 30.08 -11.84
N GLU A 87 -18.62 29.22 -11.05
CA GLU A 87 -19.98 28.72 -11.30
C GLU A 87 -21.01 29.85 -11.32
N LYS A 88 -20.94 30.77 -10.35
CA LYS A 88 -21.82 31.95 -10.31
C LYS A 88 -21.59 32.90 -11.50
N GLN A 89 -20.32 33.10 -11.91
CA GLN A 89 -19.99 33.91 -13.10
C GLN A 89 -20.49 33.27 -14.40
N LEU A 90 -20.53 31.94 -14.49
CA LEU A 90 -21.10 31.20 -15.59
C LEU A 90 -22.64 31.26 -15.62
N GLN A 91 -23.28 31.37 -14.44
CA GLN A 91 -24.74 31.47 -14.33
C GLN A 91 -25.26 32.89 -14.60
N SER A 92 -24.44 33.93 -14.34
CA SER A 92 -24.81 35.33 -14.59
C SER A 92 -24.56 35.81 -16.01
N GLY A 93 -23.85 35.04 -16.83
CA GLY A 93 -23.67 35.33 -18.26
C GLY A 93 -24.80 34.71 -19.08
N HIS A 94 -25.57 35.56 -19.72
CA HIS A 94 -26.66 35.22 -20.69
C HIS A 94 -26.12 34.39 -21.84
N PHE A 95 -25.95 33.07 -21.66
CA PHE A 95 -25.78 32.12 -22.74
C PHE A 95 -26.58 30.85 -22.42
N GLY A 96 -27.44 30.51 -23.37
CA GLY A 96 -28.35 29.37 -23.28
C GLY A 96 -27.68 28.09 -22.72
N SER A 97 -28.51 27.26 -22.12
CA SER A 97 -28.18 26.02 -21.41
C SER A 97 -26.88 25.34 -21.88
N VAL A 98 -25.76 25.65 -21.23
CA VAL A 98 -24.58 24.84 -21.39
C VAL A 98 -24.72 23.72 -20.37
N ALA A 99 -25.17 22.56 -20.87
CA ALA A 99 -25.00 21.31 -20.14
C ALA A 99 -23.62 21.29 -19.48
N SER A 100 -23.58 20.94 -18.20
CA SER A 100 -22.36 20.75 -17.41
C SER A 100 -21.23 20.30 -18.33
N LYS A 101 -20.21 21.16 -18.51
CA LYS A 101 -19.00 20.82 -19.26
C LYS A 101 -18.26 19.74 -18.49
N LYS A 102 -18.73 18.49 -18.61
CA LYS A 102 -17.87 17.34 -18.41
C LYS A 102 -16.70 17.58 -19.36
N ASP A 103 -15.47 17.33 -18.92
CA ASP A 103 -14.24 17.40 -19.74
C ASP A 103 -14.32 16.41 -20.91
N TYR A 104 -15.28 16.63 -21.82
CA TYR A 104 -15.39 15.87 -23.04
C TYR A 104 -14.48 16.52 -24.09
N VAL A 105 -13.43 15.84 -24.44
CA VAL A 105 -12.68 16.15 -25.64
C VAL A 105 -13.60 15.87 -26.85
N ARG A 106 -14.05 16.90 -27.57
CA ARG A 106 -14.73 16.71 -28.86
C ARG A 106 -13.66 16.30 -29.86
N PHE A 107 -13.63 15.03 -30.21
CA PHE A 107 -12.79 14.54 -31.28
C PHE A 107 -13.47 14.84 -32.59
N GLU A 108 -13.00 15.84 -33.32
CA GLU A 108 -13.23 15.93 -34.77
C GLU A 108 -12.33 14.87 -35.42
N ILE A 109 -12.84 13.67 -35.51
CA ILE A 109 -12.12 12.41 -35.79
C ILE A 109 -11.35 12.45 -37.12
N PHE A 110 -11.82 13.25 -38.08
CA PHE A 110 -11.22 13.34 -39.43
C PHE A 110 -9.91 14.16 -39.50
N LYS A 111 -9.49 14.81 -38.41
CA LYS A 111 -8.34 15.71 -38.40
C LYS A 111 -7.11 15.17 -37.67
N TRP A 112 -7.22 14.06 -36.95
CA TRP A 112 -6.14 13.55 -36.15
C TRP A 112 -5.44 12.34 -36.79
N ALA A 113 -4.16 12.48 -37.13
CA ALA A 113 -3.36 11.34 -37.55
C ALA A 113 -3.18 10.36 -36.39
N PRO A 114 -3.03 9.03 -36.62
CA PRO A 114 -2.82 8.03 -35.58
C PRO A 114 -1.70 8.39 -34.62
N SER A 115 -0.56 8.84 -35.17
CA SER A 115 0.62 9.23 -34.38
C SER A 115 0.36 10.42 -33.45
N GLN A 116 -0.46 11.37 -33.88
CA GLN A 116 -0.82 12.54 -33.07
C GLN A 116 -1.74 12.15 -31.90
N LEU A 117 -2.77 11.33 -32.15
CA LEU A 117 -3.66 10.84 -31.11
C LEU A 117 -2.88 10.10 -30.04
N LEU A 118 -2.00 9.20 -30.45
CA LEU A 118 -1.21 8.40 -29.54
C LEU A 118 -0.23 9.26 -28.74
N LYS A 119 0.45 10.20 -29.39
CA LYS A 119 1.36 11.14 -28.75
C LYS A 119 0.66 11.93 -27.64
N VAL A 120 -0.52 12.49 -27.94
CA VAL A 120 -1.29 13.26 -26.95
C VAL A 120 -1.78 12.35 -25.83
N ALA A 121 -2.23 11.13 -26.11
CA ALA A 121 -2.65 10.17 -25.10
C ALA A 121 -1.52 9.88 -24.11
N GLU A 122 -0.31 9.63 -24.62
CA GLU A 122 0.89 9.34 -23.82
C GLU A 122 1.38 10.58 -23.05
N GLU A 123 1.30 11.78 -23.63
CA GLU A 123 1.65 13.03 -22.94
C GLU A 123 0.69 13.31 -21.77
N GLU A 124 -0.62 13.18 -21.99
CA GLU A 124 -1.62 13.38 -20.94
C GLU A 124 -1.49 12.30 -19.84
N PHE A 125 -1.09 11.08 -20.20
CA PHE A 125 -0.76 10.03 -19.23
C PHE A 125 0.42 10.44 -18.33
N ARG A 126 1.50 10.94 -18.93
CA ARG A 126 2.68 11.42 -18.18
C ARG A 126 2.36 12.60 -17.26
N LYS A 127 1.47 13.49 -17.70
CA LYS A 127 0.96 14.63 -16.92
C LYS A 127 -0.05 14.21 -15.84
N LYS A 128 -0.40 12.91 -15.76
CA LYS A 128 -1.45 12.35 -14.88
C LYS A 128 -2.86 12.90 -15.15
N ASN A 129 -3.10 13.45 -16.32
CA ASN A 129 -4.41 13.86 -16.80
C ASN A 129 -5.19 12.63 -17.32
N PHE A 130 -5.43 11.67 -16.41
CA PHE A 130 -5.88 10.32 -16.76
C PHE A 130 -7.20 10.28 -17.54
N GLU A 131 -8.14 11.18 -17.27
CA GLU A 131 -9.40 11.19 -18.02
C GLU A 131 -9.19 11.59 -19.48
N LYS A 132 -8.40 12.64 -19.76
CA LYS A 132 -8.05 13.00 -21.12
C LYS A 132 -7.27 11.89 -21.80
N SER A 133 -6.25 11.37 -21.14
CA SER A 133 -5.45 10.25 -21.65
C SER A 133 -6.34 9.06 -22.01
N ALA A 134 -7.28 8.68 -21.14
CA ALA A 134 -8.20 7.57 -21.39
C ALA A 134 -9.09 7.81 -22.62
N GLN A 135 -9.58 9.03 -22.80
CA GLN A 135 -10.39 9.39 -23.98
C GLN A 135 -9.58 9.31 -25.27
N PHE A 136 -8.33 9.81 -25.27
CA PHE A 136 -7.45 9.72 -26.42
C PHE A 136 -7.08 8.28 -26.77
N PHE A 137 -6.72 7.46 -25.78
CA PHE A 137 -6.45 6.03 -26.01
C PHE A 137 -7.69 5.28 -26.53
N ASP A 138 -8.87 5.53 -25.93
CA ASP A 138 -10.13 4.89 -26.38
C ASP A 138 -10.48 5.29 -27.81
N SER A 139 -10.31 6.57 -28.14
CA SER A 139 -10.51 7.09 -29.51
C SER A 139 -9.53 6.46 -30.50
N PHE A 140 -8.25 6.32 -30.14
CA PHE A 140 -7.26 5.66 -30.98
C PHE A 140 -7.64 4.21 -31.25
N ILE A 141 -7.94 3.43 -30.21
CA ILE A 141 -8.32 2.02 -30.33
C ILE A 141 -9.59 1.84 -31.16
N LYS A 142 -10.56 2.77 -31.03
CA LYS A 142 -11.81 2.73 -31.76
C LYS A 142 -11.63 3.01 -33.26
N ASN A 143 -10.84 4.04 -33.58
CA ASN A 143 -10.72 4.50 -34.96
C ASN A 143 -9.63 3.78 -35.75
N TYR A 144 -8.64 3.22 -35.06
CA TYR A 144 -7.46 2.58 -35.66
C TYR A 144 -7.24 1.17 -35.10
N SER A 145 -8.32 0.38 -35.00
CA SER A 145 -8.32 -0.94 -34.37
C SER A 145 -7.32 -1.92 -34.96
N ASN A 146 -6.93 -1.77 -36.23
CA ASN A 146 -5.96 -2.63 -36.94
C ASN A 146 -4.56 -2.03 -37.02
N HIS A 147 -4.33 -0.89 -36.37
CA HIS A 147 -3.01 -0.27 -36.37
C HIS A 147 -2.02 -1.10 -35.52
N GLU A 148 -0.77 -1.21 -35.95
CA GLU A 148 0.29 -2.00 -35.31
C GLU A 148 0.49 -1.68 -33.80
N ARG A 149 0.25 -0.42 -33.43
CA ARG A 149 0.35 0.05 -32.04
C ARG A 149 -0.86 -0.32 -31.18
N VAL A 150 -1.86 -1.05 -31.71
CA VAL A 150 -2.97 -1.58 -30.92
C VAL A 150 -2.57 -2.94 -30.35
N ASP A 151 -1.63 -2.90 -29.44
CA ASP A 151 -0.98 -4.02 -28.76
C ASP A 151 -1.40 -4.16 -27.28
N ASP A 152 -0.78 -5.08 -26.58
CA ASP A 152 -0.99 -5.33 -25.16
C ASP A 152 -0.61 -4.12 -24.28
N GLN A 153 0.45 -3.41 -24.64
CA GLN A 153 0.91 -2.21 -23.96
C GLN A 153 -0.13 -1.09 -24.05
N LEU A 154 -0.67 -0.86 -25.24
CA LEU A 154 -1.69 0.16 -25.45
C LEU A 154 -2.96 -0.13 -24.65
N TYR A 155 -3.45 -1.38 -24.69
CA TYR A 155 -4.60 -1.77 -23.85
C TYR A 155 -4.33 -1.61 -22.37
N PHE A 156 -3.09 -1.86 -21.93
CA PHE A 156 -2.71 -1.69 -20.54
C PHE A 156 -2.76 -0.21 -20.13
N TYR A 157 -2.14 0.69 -20.89
CA TYR A 157 -2.16 2.13 -20.58
C TYR A 157 -3.56 2.74 -20.68
N ALA A 158 -4.36 2.34 -21.67
CA ALA A 158 -5.75 2.73 -21.75
C ALA A 158 -6.58 2.29 -20.55
N GLY A 159 -6.35 1.06 -20.08
CA GLY A 159 -6.96 0.52 -18.88
C GLY A 159 -6.55 1.25 -17.61
N VAL A 160 -5.25 1.52 -17.43
CA VAL A 160 -4.72 2.28 -16.28
C VAL A 160 -5.27 3.71 -16.27
N SER A 161 -5.23 4.40 -17.40
CA SER A 161 -5.80 5.76 -17.51
C SER A 161 -7.29 5.79 -17.13
N SER A 162 -8.06 4.81 -17.60
CA SER A 162 -9.49 4.70 -17.28
C SER A 162 -9.72 4.39 -15.79
N TYR A 163 -8.88 3.56 -15.17
CA TYR A 163 -8.95 3.21 -13.75
C TYR A 163 -8.62 4.41 -12.85
N GLU A 164 -7.53 5.11 -13.16
CA GLU A 164 -7.05 6.27 -12.39
C GLU A 164 -7.98 7.48 -12.54
N SER A 165 -8.65 7.63 -13.69
CA SER A 165 -9.68 8.66 -13.87
C SER A 165 -10.88 8.47 -12.96
N GLY A 166 -11.20 7.22 -12.60
CA GLY A 166 -12.32 6.84 -11.75
C GLY A 166 -13.70 7.13 -12.31
N ARG A 167 -13.81 7.63 -13.56
CA ARG A 167 -15.08 8.09 -14.16
C ARG A 167 -15.86 7.00 -14.90
N ASP A 168 -15.16 6.04 -15.50
CA ASP A 168 -15.77 5.02 -16.35
C ASP A 168 -15.19 3.63 -16.07
N HIS A 169 -15.83 2.92 -15.15
CA HIS A 169 -15.44 1.56 -14.78
C HIS A 169 -15.66 0.56 -15.93
N GLU A 170 -16.65 0.78 -16.80
CA GLU A 170 -16.92 -0.10 -17.94
C GLU A 170 -15.80 0.01 -18.99
N ARG A 171 -15.31 1.24 -19.24
CA ARG A 171 -14.15 1.46 -20.11
C ARG A 171 -12.91 0.74 -19.55
N THR A 172 -12.68 0.84 -18.25
CA THR A 172 -11.59 0.13 -17.58
C THR A 172 -11.68 -1.39 -17.77
N LYS A 173 -12.84 -1.98 -17.50
CA LYS A 173 -13.07 -3.42 -17.67
C LYS A 173 -12.92 -3.85 -19.13
N ARG A 174 -13.37 -3.04 -20.06
CA ARG A 174 -13.28 -3.31 -21.51
C ARG A 174 -11.83 -3.40 -21.97
N HIS A 175 -10.96 -2.44 -21.60
CA HIS A 175 -9.56 -2.45 -21.99
C HIS A 175 -8.79 -3.59 -21.36
N PHE A 176 -8.87 -3.78 -20.06
CA PHE A 176 -8.20 -4.91 -19.40
C PHE A 176 -8.77 -6.26 -19.84
N GLY A 177 -10.07 -6.35 -20.05
CA GLY A 177 -10.70 -7.57 -20.57
C GLY A 177 -10.22 -7.94 -21.98
N ARG A 178 -10.00 -6.96 -22.85
CA ARG A 178 -9.42 -7.19 -24.18
C ARG A 178 -7.97 -7.65 -24.09
N LEU A 179 -7.15 -7.02 -23.22
CA LEU A 179 -5.77 -7.44 -22.99
C LEU A 179 -5.71 -8.89 -22.51
N ILE A 180 -6.48 -9.23 -21.48
CA ILE A 180 -6.51 -10.59 -20.90
C ILE A 180 -6.90 -11.64 -21.93
N ARG A 181 -7.87 -11.33 -22.81
CA ARG A 181 -8.34 -12.30 -23.84
C ARG A 181 -7.38 -12.40 -25.02
N LYS A 182 -6.86 -11.27 -25.53
CA LYS A 182 -6.04 -11.26 -26.74
C LYS A 182 -4.56 -11.57 -26.50
N TYR A 183 -4.07 -11.27 -25.29
CA TYR A 183 -2.64 -11.34 -24.96
C TYR A 183 -2.38 -12.10 -23.65
N PRO A 184 -2.72 -13.39 -23.58
CA PRO A 184 -2.59 -14.19 -22.33
C PRO A 184 -1.15 -14.37 -21.86
N THR A 185 -0.15 -14.23 -22.77
CA THR A 185 1.29 -14.33 -22.47
C THR A 185 1.96 -12.99 -22.22
N SER A 186 1.21 -11.89 -22.28
CA SER A 186 1.72 -10.55 -22.07
C SER A 186 2.32 -10.36 -20.68
N ARG A 187 3.40 -9.60 -20.60
CA ARG A 187 3.96 -9.13 -19.30
C ARG A 187 2.94 -8.31 -18.50
N TYR A 188 1.97 -7.68 -19.16
CA TYR A 188 0.91 -6.89 -18.53
C TYR A 188 -0.30 -7.71 -18.08
N TYR A 189 -0.34 -9.00 -18.40
CA TYR A 189 -1.48 -9.86 -18.13
C TYR A 189 -1.90 -9.88 -16.66
N ARG A 190 -0.94 -10.09 -15.74
CA ARG A 190 -1.21 -10.11 -14.29
C ARG A 190 -1.67 -8.75 -13.78
N GLY A 191 -0.99 -7.68 -14.22
CA GLY A 191 -1.39 -6.31 -13.89
C GLY A 191 -2.82 -5.99 -14.37
N ALA A 192 -3.17 -6.39 -15.59
CA ALA A 192 -4.52 -6.21 -16.14
C ALA A 192 -5.58 -6.95 -15.31
N LYS A 193 -5.30 -8.18 -14.88
CA LYS A 193 -6.19 -8.93 -13.97
C LYS A 193 -6.34 -8.25 -12.62
N LEU A 194 -5.23 -7.76 -12.03
CA LEU A 194 -5.26 -7.00 -10.78
C LEU A 194 -6.17 -5.78 -10.89
N TRP A 195 -5.92 -4.90 -11.87
CA TRP A 195 -6.67 -3.66 -12.02
C TRP A 195 -8.15 -3.88 -12.37
N LYS A 196 -8.41 -4.90 -13.19
CA LYS A 196 -9.79 -5.32 -13.47
C LYS A 196 -10.51 -5.78 -12.20
N ALA A 197 -9.88 -6.62 -11.40
CA ALA A 197 -10.45 -7.11 -10.13
C ALA A 197 -10.69 -5.97 -9.13
N LEU A 198 -9.76 -5.00 -9.03
CA LEU A 198 -9.95 -3.82 -8.18
C LEU A 198 -11.10 -2.93 -8.67
N THR A 199 -11.31 -2.85 -10.00
CA THR A 199 -12.46 -2.15 -10.59
C THR A 199 -13.77 -2.85 -10.22
N GLU A 200 -13.82 -4.16 -10.34
CA GLU A 200 -14.96 -4.99 -9.96
C GLU A 200 -15.28 -4.83 -8.47
N LEU A 201 -14.25 -4.81 -7.62
CA LEU A 201 -14.42 -4.55 -6.20
C LEU A 201 -15.02 -3.16 -5.91
N LYS A 202 -14.56 -2.11 -6.61
CA LYS A 202 -15.14 -0.75 -6.51
C LYS A 202 -16.61 -0.70 -6.91
N GLN A 203 -17.04 -1.55 -7.85
CA GLN A 203 -18.43 -1.68 -8.28
C GLN A 203 -19.27 -2.60 -7.37
N GLY A 204 -18.69 -3.15 -6.30
CA GLY A 204 -19.39 -4.07 -5.42
C GLY A 204 -19.44 -5.52 -5.90
N MET A 205 -18.81 -5.84 -7.04
CA MET A 205 -18.74 -7.19 -7.63
C MET A 205 -17.70 -8.04 -6.88
N ARG A 206 -18.06 -8.43 -5.65
CA ARG A 206 -17.12 -9.13 -4.73
C ARG A 206 -16.81 -10.54 -5.18
N LYS A 207 -17.77 -11.23 -5.77
CA LYS A 207 -17.60 -12.62 -6.24
C LYS A 207 -16.49 -12.71 -7.27
N GLU A 208 -16.51 -11.81 -8.25
CA GLU A 208 -15.53 -11.72 -9.32
C GLU A 208 -14.14 -11.37 -8.76
N PHE A 209 -14.08 -10.41 -7.84
CA PHE A 209 -12.85 -10.08 -7.13
C PHE A 209 -12.27 -11.29 -6.39
N PHE A 210 -13.09 -12.03 -5.63
CA PHE A 210 -12.62 -13.20 -4.87
C PHE A 210 -12.15 -14.34 -5.79
N GLN A 211 -12.75 -14.53 -6.95
CA GLN A 211 -12.28 -15.49 -7.94
C GLN A 211 -10.84 -15.17 -8.39
N VAL A 212 -10.55 -13.91 -8.66
CA VAL A 212 -9.19 -13.46 -9.02
C VAL A 212 -8.22 -13.62 -7.84
N VAL A 213 -8.63 -13.29 -6.62
CA VAL A 213 -7.83 -13.52 -5.41
C VAL A 213 -7.44 -15.00 -5.27
N GLU A 214 -8.38 -15.91 -5.44
CA GLU A 214 -8.12 -17.34 -5.36
C GLU A 214 -7.18 -17.84 -6.47
N GLU A 215 -7.34 -17.34 -7.69
CA GLU A 215 -6.42 -17.64 -8.78
C GLU A 215 -5.00 -17.17 -8.46
N PHE A 216 -4.85 -15.92 -7.98
CA PHE A 216 -3.53 -15.36 -7.65
C PHE A 216 -2.89 -16.06 -6.45
N ARG A 217 -3.68 -16.47 -5.47
CA ARG A 217 -3.22 -17.26 -4.34
C ARG A 217 -2.61 -18.60 -4.78
N LYS A 218 -3.20 -19.23 -5.78
CA LYS A 218 -2.74 -20.54 -6.29
C LYS A 218 -1.55 -20.42 -7.25
N LYS A 219 -1.57 -19.42 -8.15
CA LYS A 219 -0.63 -19.35 -9.28
C LYS A 219 0.45 -18.29 -9.14
N TYR A 220 0.22 -17.22 -8.37
CA TYR A 220 1.07 -16.00 -8.40
C TYR A 220 1.43 -15.47 -7.01
N ARG A 221 1.61 -16.36 -6.03
CA ARG A 221 1.82 -16.02 -4.61
C ARG A 221 3.00 -15.09 -4.32
N ASN A 222 4.05 -15.14 -5.13
CA ASN A 222 5.29 -14.37 -4.92
C ASN A 222 5.36 -13.13 -5.80
N THR A 223 4.23 -12.65 -6.34
CA THR A 223 4.22 -11.49 -7.23
C THR A 223 3.79 -10.21 -6.51
N PRO A 224 4.24 -9.03 -7.01
CA PRO A 224 3.77 -7.73 -6.48
C PRO A 224 2.25 -7.59 -6.54
N GLU A 225 1.63 -8.09 -7.59
CA GLU A 225 0.18 -8.04 -7.78
C GLU A 225 -0.56 -8.83 -6.70
N TRP A 226 -0.02 -9.98 -6.28
CA TRP A 226 -0.57 -10.74 -5.17
C TRP A 226 -0.53 -9.94 -3.85
N LYS A 227 0.56 -9.23 -3.57
CA LYS A 227 0.67 -8.39 -2.36
C LYS A 227 -0.45 -7.36 -2.30
N ILE A 228 -0.79 -6.74 -3.43
CA ILE A 228 -1.86 -5.76 -3.51
C ILE A 228 -3.22 -6.43 -3.31
N LEU A 229 -3.51 -7.53 -4.03
CA LEU A 229 -4.78 -8.24 -3.92
C LEU A 229 -5.03 -8.79 -2.52
N SER A 230 -4.01 -9.40 -1.90
CA SER A 230 -4.12 -9.96 -0.55
C SER A 230 -4.39 -8.88 0.49
N ALA A 231 -3.79 -7.69 0.36
CA ALA A 231 -4.06 -6.57 1.26
C ALA A 231 -5.52 -6.10 1.18
N HIS A 232 -6.08 -6.00 -0.03
CA HIS A 232 -7.50 -5.68 -0.22
C HIS A 232 -8.42 -6.78 0.32
N TYR A 233 -8.07 -8.05 0.07
CA TYR A 233 -8.81 -9.20 0.59
C TYR A 233 -8.87 -9.20 2.12
N GLU A 234 -7.73 -9.04 2.79
CA GLU A 234 -7.66 -9.00 4.26
C GLU A 234 -8.45 -7.82 4.85
N LYS A 235 -8.41 -6.66 4.19
CA LYS A 235 -9.22 -5.49 4.61
C LYS A 235 -10.71 -5.80 4.55
N ILE A 236 -11.18 -6.46 3.50
CA ILE A 236 -12.58 -6.86 3.37
C ILE A 236 -12.92 -7.89 4.43
N ARG A 237 -12.11 -8.94 4.58
CA ARG A 237 -12.31 -10.01 5.56
C ARG A 237 -12.45 -9.48 6.99
N ARG A 238 -11.61 -8.53 7.39
CA ARG A 238 -11.69 -7.91 8.73
C ARG A 238 -13.01 -7.17 8.94
N LYS A 239 -13.50 -6.47 7.91
CA LYS A 239 -14.75 -5.70 7.98
C LYS A 239 -15.99 -6.59 8.18
N TYR A 240 -15.94 -7.87 7.81
CA TYR A 240 -17.07 -8.80 7.89
C TYR A 240 -16.88 -9.91 8.93
N LYS A 241 -15.80 -9.86 9.73
CA LYS A 241 -15.55 -10.80 10.83
C LYS A 241 -16.05 -10.24 12.18
N ASN A 242 -16.37 -8.95 12.22
CA ASN A 242 -17.03 -8.24 13.31
C ASN A 242 -18.50 -8.02 12.93
#